data_4a97c46cf1c4b6a1148ebed2548fcbea
#
_entry.id   4a97c46cf1c4b6a1148ebed2548fcbea
#
_cell.length_a   1.000
_cell.length_b   1.000
_cell.length_c   1.000
_cell.angle_alpha   90.00
_cell.angle_beta   90.00
_cell.angle_gamma   90.00
#
_symmetry.space_group_name_H-M   'P 1'
#
loop_
_entity.id
_entity.type
_entity.pdbx_description
1 polymer ?
#
loop_
_entity_poly.entity_id
_entity_poly.type
_entity_poly.pdbx_seq_one_letter_code
_entity_poly.pdbx_strand_id
1 'polypeptide(L)'
;MEIMAVKQILSNCKILYGNDSVTIGLRREEIIRDYFHGEIPEVTVLDSPGNYDLYRSYLEGQSLFAVKTAVVMENPFFIKRPPKDKKEENEFNGFINILKELTPDTLAIFTVDGALDKRTKASKTLLSVCGSEECSLLAPREGASVIARMLMDCGKRVEPEARAYMEEVIGSWETISRPFLQTECDKIVLMAGNRTGISKKLLEYACLLYTSPSPR
;
A
#
# COMPACT_ATOMS: atom_id res chain seq x y z
N MET A 1 -5.30 -36.26 -14.57
CA MET A 1 -6.28 -35.18 -14.39
C MET A 1 -5.76 -34.34 -13.20
N GLU A 2 -4.87 -33.38 -13.46
CA GLU A 2 -4.36 -32.46 -12.43
C GLU A 2 -5.49 -31.51 -12.05
N ILE A 3 -5.97 -31.64 -10.82
CA ILE A 3 -6.87 -30.66 -10.22
C ILE A 3 -6.04 -29.38 -10.06
N MET A 4 -6.29 -28.38 -10.90
CA MET A 4 -5.78 -27.03 -10.68
C MET A 4 -6.25 -26.59 -9.30
N ALA A 5 -5.31 -26.56 -8.34
CA ALA A 5 -5.55 -26.02 -7.01
C ALA A 5 -5.96 -24.55 -7.19
N VAL A 6 -7.20 -24.25 -6.94
CA VAL A 6 -7.71 -22.87 -6.88
C VAL A 6 -6.85 -22.14 -5.87
N LYS A 7 -6.12 -21.11 -6.30
CA LYS A 7 -5.35 -20.24 -5.43
C LYS A 7 -6.32 -19.57 -4.46
N GLN A 8 -6.38 -20.07 -3.23
CA GLN A 8 -7.20 -19.48 -2.19
C GLN A 8 -6.40 -18.35 -1.55
N ILE A 9 -6.66 -17.11 -1.98
CA ILE A 9 -6.10 -15.92 -1.33
C ILE A 9 -6.78 -15.77 0.03
N LEU A 10 -5.97 -15.70 1.09
CA LEU A 10 -6.44 -15.51 2.45
C LEU A 10 -6.93 -14.07 2.64
N SER A 11 -8.09 -13.92 3.25
CA SER A 11 -8.66 -12.59 3.55
C SER A 11 -7.85 -11.83 4.61
N ASN A 12 -7.26 -12.58 5.55
CA ASN A 12 -6.48 -12.08 6.69
C ASN A 12 -4.96 -12.05 6.45
N CYS A 13 -4.53 -12.08 5.20
CA CYS A 13 -3.11 -11.94 4.84
C CYS A 13 -2.95 -10.98 3.68
N LYS A 14 -2.15 -9.92 3.86
CA LYS A 14 -1.92 -8.87 2.87
C LYS A 14 -0.44 -8.61 2.67
N ILE A 15 -0.07 -8.22 1.45
CA ILE A 15 1.28 -7.73 1.13
C ILE A 15 1.18 -6.40 0.38
N LEU A 16 1.79 -5.35 0.94
CA LEU A 16 1.93 -4.03 0.37
C LEU A 16 3.40 -3.84 -0.04
N TYR A 17 3.66 -3.43 -1.27
CA TYR A 17 5.03 -3.24 -1.74
C TYR A 17 5.11 -2.08 -2.73
N GLY A 18 6.24 -1.40 -2.77
CA GLY A 18 6.47 -0.28 -3.69
C GLY A 18 7.41 0.77 -3.10
N ASN A 19 7.64 1.83 -3.85
CA ASN A 19 8.52 2.92 -3.46
C ASN A 19 7.78 4.15 -2.90
N ASP A 20 6.47 4.05 -2.68
CA ASP A 20 5.65 5.08 -2.02
C ASP A 20 5.34 4.65 -0.57
N SER A 21 6.26 4.95 0.35
CA SER A 21 6.14 4.61 1.77
C SER A 21 4.92 5.29 2.43
N VAL A 22 4.54 6.47 1.97
CA VAL A 22 3.35 7.18 2.48
C VAL A 22 2.08 6.40 2.13
N THR A 23 1.96 5.99 0.87
CA THR A 23 0.84 5.16 0.42
C THR A 23 0.82 3.82 1.16
N ILE A 24 1.97 3.15 1.34
CA ILE A 24 2.06 1.90 2.11
C ILE A 24 1.52 2.10 3.54
N GLY A 25 1.95 3.17 4.23
CA GLY A 25 1.49 3.48 5.59
C GLY A 25 -0.03 3.69 5.66
N LEU A 26 -0.58 4.54 4.81
CA LEU A 26 -2.02 4.82 4.77
C LEU A 26 -2.85 3.58 4.43
N ARG A 27 -2.43 2.81 3.43
CA ARG A 27 -3.13 1.58 3.03
C ARG A 27 -3.10 0.52 4.13
N ARG A 28 -1.99 0.41 4.86
CA ARG A 28 -1.88 -0.45 6.04
C ARG A 28 -2.94 -0.12 7.09
N GLU A 29 -3.06 1.15 7.44
CA GLU A 29 -4.04 1.62 8.43
C GLU A 29 -5.49 1.40 7.96
N GLU A 30 -5.77 1.68 6.68
CA GLU A 30 -7.08 1.41 6.08
C GLU A 30 -7.42 -0.09 6.11
N ILE A 31 -6.49 -0.96 5.71
CA ILE A 31 -6.68 -2.41 5.72
C ILE A 31 -6.97 -2.91 7.14
N ILE A 32 -6.24 -2.42 8.16
CA ILE A 32 -6.47 -2.80 9.57
C ILE A 32 -7.88 -2.37 10.00
N ARG A 33 -8.23 -1.11 9.76
CA ARG A 33 -9.55 -0.57 10.12
C ARG A 33 -10.70 -1.33 9.44
N ASP A 34 -10.56 -1.58 8.13
CA ASP A 34 -11.61 -2.21 7.34
C ASP A 34 -11.76 -3.69 7.70
N TYR A 35 -10.64 -4.40 7.94
CA TYR A 35 -10.65 -5.81 8.31
C TYR A 35 -11.37 -6.05 9.65
N PHE A 36 -11.12 -5.21 10.63
CA PHE A 36 -11.74 -5.31 11.95
C PHE A 36 -13.03 -4.47 12.09
N HIS A 37 -13.60 -3.98 10.98
CA HIS A 37 -14.86 -3.23 10.94
C HIS A 37 -14.90 -2.01 11.88
N GLY A 38 -13.77 -1.33 12.03
CA GLY A 38 -13.59 -0.15 12.89
C GLY A 38 -13.30 -0.47 14.37
N GLU A 39 -13.27 -1.75 14.78
CA GLU A 39 -12.75 -2.11 16.09
C GLU A 39 -11.23 -1.94 16.11
N ILE A 40 -10.68 -1.57 17.28
CA ILE A 40 -9.25 -1.30 17.45
C ILE A 40 -8.55 -2.59 17.88
N PRO A 41 -7.73 -3.22 17.00
CA PRO A 41 -6.93 -4.39 17.38
C PRO A 41 -5.67 -3.99 18.14
N GLU A 42 -5.01 -4.94 18.77
CA GLU A 42 -3.61 -4.81 19.15
C GLU A 42 -2.75 -4.85 17.89
N VAL A 43 -1.95 -3.80 17.67
CA VAL A 43 -1.08 -3.70 16.48
C VAL A 43 0.37 -3.88 16.91
N THR A 44 1.02 -4.91 16.37
CA THR A 44 2.46 -5.14 16.54
C THR A 44 3.19 -4.95 15.22
N VAL A 45 4.24 -4.13 15.22
CA VAL A 45 5.10 -3.90 14.06
C VAL A 45 6.45 -4.56 14.30
N LEU A 46 6.85 -5.45 13.39
CA LEU A 46 8.11 -6.20 13.43
C LEU A 46 8.99 -5.77 12.28
N ASP A 47 10.06 -5.04 12.58
CA ASP A 47 11.05 -4.61 11.60
C ASP A 47 12.08 -5.73 11.39
N SER A 48 11.98 -6.39 10.25
CA SER A 48 12.94 -7.35 9.68
C SER A 48 13.72 -8.22 10.70
N PRO A 49 13.06 -8.95 11.61
CA PRO A 49 13.78 -9.88 12.47
C PRO A 49 14.49 -10.94 11.61
N GLY A 50 15.69 -11.36 12.01
CA GLY A 50 16.53 -12.24 11.22
C GLY A 50 16.13 -13.71 11.20
N ASN A 51 15.02 -14.09 11.84
CA ASN A 51 14.51 -15.47 11.93
C ASN A 51 12.98 -15.54 11.93
N TYR A 52 12.44 -16.73 11.73
CA TYR A 52 11.00 -16.98 11.69
C TYR A 52 10.35 -17.08 13.07
N ASP A 53 11.12 -17.36 14.13
CA ASP A 53 10.56 -17.66 15.45
C ASP A 53 9.84 -16.45 16.05
N LEU A 54 10.38 -15.24 15.81
CA LEU A 54 9.74 -14.02 16.26
C LEU A 54 8.40 -13.80 15.53
N TYR A 55 8.36 -13.99 14.21
CA TYR A 55 7.10 -13.90 13.46
C TYR A 55 6.06 -14.90 13.96
N ARG A 56 6.49 -16.16 14.21
CA ARG A 56 5.62 -17.21 14.74
C ARG A 56 5.05 -16.84 16.11
N SER A 57 5.89 -16.38 17.02
CA SER A 57 5.45 -16.06 18.38
C SER A 57 4.34 -15.00 18.41
N TYR A 58 4.36 -14.02 17.49
CA TYR A 58 3.30 -13.02 17.40
C TYR A 58 2.08 -13.49 16.61
N LEU A 59 2.25 -14.36 15.62
CA LEU A 59 1.13 -14.88 14.83
C LEU A 59 0.37 -16.02 15.57
N GLU A 60 1.08 -16.85 16.33
CA GLU A 60 0.53 -17.95 17.12
C GLU A 60 0.20 -17.54 18.56
N GLY A 61 0.86 -16.48 19.06
CA GLY A 61 0.66 -15.95 20.40
C GLY A 61 -0.70 -15.28 20.50
N GLN A 62 -1.70 -16.01 20.98
CA GLN A 62 -2.95 -15.37 21.39
C GLN A 62 -2.65 -14.50 22.62
N SER A 63 -2.76 -13.19 22.48
CA SER A 63 -2.76 -12.30 23.64
C SER A 63 -3.89 -12.75 24.56
N LEU A 64 -3.57 -12.97 25.83
CA LEU A 64 -4.56 -13.36 26.85
C LEU A 64 -5.67 -12.32 27.04
N PHE A 65 -5.49 -11.13 26.50
CA PHE A 65 -6.36 -9.96 26.67
C PHE A 65 -6.85 -9.33 25.37
N ALA A 66 -6.13 -9.51 24.25
CA ALA A 66 -6.53 -8.95 22.96
C ALA A 66 -7.32 -9.99 22.15
N VAL A 67 -8.55 -9.67 21.86
CA VAL A 67 -9.43 -10.52 21.02
C VAL A 67 -9.01 -10.42 19.55
N LYS A 68 -8.46 -9.27 19.11
CA LYS A 68 -8.08 -9.00 17.72
C LYS A 68 -6.66 -8.48 17.62
N THR A 69 -5.87 -9.02 16.70
CA THR A 69 -4.45 -8.71 16.55
C THR A 69 -4.08 -8.44 15.10
N ALA A 70 -3.35 -7.36 14.85
CA ALA A 70 -2.71 -7.08 13.56
C ALA A 70 -1.19 -7.17 13.71
N VAL A 71 -0.56 -8.07 12.98
CA VAL A 71 0.89 -8.24 12.95
C VAL A 71 1.42 -7.69 11.63
N VAL A 72 2.18 -6.60 11.70
CA VAL A 72 2.82 -5.94 10.56
C VAL A 72 4.28 -6.39 10.51
N MET A 73 4.68 -6.98 9.40
CA MET A 73 6.04 -7.47 9.16
C MET A 73 6.70 -6.59 8.09
N GLU A 74 7.57 -5.67 8.53
CA GLU A 74 8.25 -4.73 7.65
C GLU A 74 9.52 -5.35 7.05
N ASN A 75 9.65 -5.23 5.73
CA ASN A 75 10.83 -5.68 4.98
C ASN A 75 11.33 -7.08 5.36
N PRO A 76 10.49 -8.13 5.36
CA PRO A 76 10.88 -9.42 5.92
C PRO A 76 12.11 -9.98 5.18
N PHE A 77 13.08 -10.45 5.95
CA PHE A 77 14.40 -10.88 5.46
C PHE A 77 14.34 -11.91 4.33
N PHE A 78 13.35 -12.80 4.36
CA PHE A 78 13.21 -13.90 3.40
C PHE A 78 12.69 -13.43 2.01
N ILE A 79 12.21 -12.19 1.89
CA ILE A 79 11.84 -11.61 0.60
C ILE A 79 13.09 -11.16 -0.17
N LYS A 80 14.05 -10.56 0.54
CA LYS A 80 15.28 -10.03 -0.06
C LYS A 80 16.35 -11.11 -0.28
N ARG A 81 16.25 -12.22 0.43
CA ARG A 81 17.25 -13.28 0.41
C ARG A 81 16.59 -14.66 0.28
N PRO A 82 16.90 -15.43 -0.78
CA PRO A 82 16.41 -16.80 -0.89
C PRO A 82 16.93 -17.67 0.26
N PRO A 83 16.21 -18.75 0.65
CA PRO A 83 16.69 -19.71 1.61
C PRO A 83 18.05 -20.26 1.21
N LYS A 84 19.00 -20.32 2.15
CA LYS A 84 20.38 -20.77 1.89
C LYS A 84 20.47 -22.30 1.78
N ASP A 85 19.63 -23.01 2.50
CA ASP A 85 19.63 -24.45 2.61
C ASP A 85 18.23 -25.03 2.79
N LYS A 86 18.16 -26.37 2.84
CA LYS A 86 16.89 -27.08 3.06
C LYS A 86 16.25 -26.79 4.42
N LYS A 87 17.04 -26.42 5.42
CA LYS A 87 16.52 -26.08 6.75
C LYS A 87 15.75 -24.78 6.70
N GLU A 88 16.36 -23.71 6.17
CA GLU A 88 15.68 -22.41 5.96
C GLU A 88 14.44 -22.55 5.06
N GLU A 89 14.50 -23.44 4.04
CA GLU A 89 13.35 -23.71 3.18
C GLU A 89 12.19 -24.39 3.95
N ASN A 90 12.50 -25.31 4.85
CA ASN A 90 11.50 -25.96 5.70
C ASN A 90 10.91 -24.97 6.72
N GLU A 91 11.73 -24.08 7.29
CA GLU A 91 11.28 -23.01 8.18
C GLU A 91 10.34 -22.05 7.45
N PHE A 92 10.68 -21.65 6.24
CA PHE A 92 9.80 -20.83 5.39
C PHE A 92 8.48 -21.52 5.09
N ASN A 93 8.50 -22.79 4.70
CA ASN A 93 7.28 -23.56 4.42
C ASN A 93 6.43 -23.71 5.69
N GLY A 94 7.03 -23.94 6.85
CA GLY A 94 6.36 -23.97 8.14
C GLY A 94 5.69 -22.61 8.46
N PHE A 95 6.38 -21.51 8.22
CA PHE A 95 5.83 -20.17 8.37
C PHE A 95 4.61 -19.92 7.45
N ILE A 96 4.68 -20.34 6.19
CA ILE A 96 3.55 -20.24 5.25
C ILE A 96 2.34 -21.06 5.72
N ASN A 97 2.55 -22.21 6.36
CA ASN A 97 1.46 -22.99 6.92
C ASN A 97 0.78 -22.27 8.09
N ILE A 98 1.56 -21.62 8.96
CA ILE A 98 0.99 -20.77 10.02
C ILE A 98 0.10 -19.67 9.44
N LEU A 99 0.54 -18.99 8.35
CA LEU A 99 -0.30 -17.98 7.69
C LEU A 99 -1.63 -18.54 7.20
N LYS A 100 -1.66 -19.79 6.74
CA LYS A 100 -2.89 -20.46 6.26
C LYS A 100 -3.82 -20.87 7.39
N GLU A 101 -3.29 -21.04 8.59
CA GLU A 101 -4.01 -21.49 9.79
C GLU A 101 -4.39 -20.34 10.73
N LEU A 102 -4.07 -19.08 10.35
CA LEU A 102 -4.43 -17.90 11.12
C LEU A 102 -5.94 -17.82 11.36
N THR A 103 -6.31 -17.53 12.59
CA THR A 103 -7.71 -17.28 12.96
C THR A 103 -8.23 -15.99 12.29
N PRO A 104 -9.55 -15.82 12.13
CA PRO A 104 -10.13 -14.57 11.64
C PRO A 104 -9.83 -13.35 12.52
N ASP A 105 -9.45 -13.55 13.77
CA ASP A 105 -9.09 -12.47 14.71
C ASP A 105 -7.63 -12.01 14.57
N THR A 106 -6.86 -12.65 13.66
CA THR A 106 -5.46 -12.30 13.39
C THR A 106 -5.30 -11.86 11.94
N LEU A 107 -4.79 -10.64 11.75
CA LEU A 107 -4.45 -10.08 10.44
C LEU A 107 -2.92 -9.99 10.29
N ALA A 108 -2.38 -10.61 9.26
CA ALA A 108 -0.96 -10.51 8.89
C ALA A 108 -0.78 -9.53 7.73
N ILE A 109 0.07 -8.53 7.89
CA ILE A 109 0.41 -7.57 6.83
C ILE A 109 1.92 -7.56 6.62
N PHE A 110 2.33 -7.82 5.39
CA PHE A 110 3.71 -7.63 4.96
C PHE A 110 3.85 -6.28 4.26
N THR A 111 4.88 -5.52 4.61
CA THR A 111 5.26 -4.31 3.87
C THR A 111 6.65 -4.47 3.30
N VAL A 112 6.86 -4.07 2.04
CA VAL A 112 8.15 -4.19 1.36
C VAL A 112 8.49 -2.88 0.68
N ASP A 113 9.58 -2.26 1.10
CA ASP A 113 10.09 -1.05 0.47
C ASP A 113 10.73 -1.38 -0.87
N GLY A 114 10.20 -0.79 -1.93
CA GLY A 114 10.65 -1.00 -3.30
C GLY A 114 9.94 -2.14 -4.03
N ALA A 115 10.50 -2.50 -5.17
CA ALA A 115 9.93 -3.52 -6.04
C ALA A 115 10.04 -4.92 -5.44
N LEU A 116 8.96 -5.68 -5.50
CA LEU A 116 8.96 -7.08 -5.14
C LEU A 116 9.49 -7.94 -6.31
N ASP A 117 10.60 -8.67 -6.10
CA ASP A 117 11.06 -9.63 -7.11
C ASP A 117 10.11 -10.84 -7.18
N LYS A 118 9.16 -10.77 -8.10
CA LYS A 118 8.15 -11.79 -8.34
C LYS A 118 8.71 -13.13 -8.88
N ARG A 119 10.01 -13.22 -9.15
CA ARG A 119 10.66 -14.45 -9.64
C ARG A 119 11.10 -15.36 -8.49
N THR A 120 11.35 -14.82 -7.31
CA THR A 120 11.78 -15.59 -6.15
C THR A 120 10.69 -16.55 -5.67
N LYS A 121 11.09 -17.69 -5.10
CA LYS A 121 10.16 -18.67 -4.52
C LYS A 121 9.33 -18.04 -3.39
N ALA A 122 9.98 -17.28 -2.52
CA ALA A 122 9.32 -16.63 -1.39
C ALA A 122 8.23 -15.66 -1.84
N SER A 123 8.55 -14.75 -2.78
CA SER A 123 7.55 -13.81 -3.31
C SER A 123 6.40 -14.52 -4.02
N LYS A 124 6.70 -15.54 -4.86
CA LYS A 124 5.65 -16.32 -5.52
C LYS A 124 4.72 -17.00 -4.53
N THR A 125 5.28 -17.57 -3.45
CA THR A 125 4.51 -18.25 -2.44
C THR A 125 3.64 -17.26 -1.67
N LEU A 126 4.19 -16.13 -1.21
CA LEU A 126 3.42 -15.08 -0.54
C LEU A 126 2.30 -14.54 -1.43
N LEU A 127 2.61 -14.19 -2.69
CA LEU A 127 1.60 -13.73 -3.65
C LEU A 127 0.54 -14.77 -4.00
N SER A 128 0.78 -16.05 -3.66
CA SER A 128 -0.22 -17.12 -3.84
C SER A 128 -1.17 -17.26 -2.68
N VAL A 129 -0.82 -16.76 -1.50
CA VAL A 129 -1.61 -16.87 -0.27
C VAL A 129 -2.11 -15.53 0.24
N CYS A 130 -1.37 -14.44 0.03
CA CYS A 130 -1.75 -13.10 0.49
C CYS A 130 -2.37 -12.27 -0.64
N GLY A 131 -3.36 -11.46 -0.32
CA GLY A 131 -3.80 -10.38 -1.21
C GLY A 131 -2.69 -9.33 -1.36
N SER A 132 -2.40 -8.89 -2.59
CA SER A 132 -1.26 -8.00 -2.85
C SER A 132 -1.70 -6.67 -3.45
N GLU A 133 -1.03 -5.59 -3.05
CA GLU A 133 -1.22 -4.25 -3.58
C GLU A 133 0.14 -3.58 -3.80
N GLU A 134 0.30 -2.98 -4.98
CA GLU A 134 1.50 -2.22 -5.34
C GLU A 134 1.28 -0.73 -5.07
N CYS A 135 2.15 -0.16 -4.24
CA CYS A 135 2.14 1.23 -3.80
C CYS A 135 3.35 1.95 -4.38
N SER A 136 3.27 2.31 -5.65
CA SER A 136 4.38 2.97 -6.36
C SER A 136 4.11 4.44 -6.59
N LEU A 137 5.16 5.24 -6.51
CA LEU A 137 5.14 6.64 -6.95
C LEU A 137 4.74 6.70 -8.42
N LEU A 138 4.00 7.74 -8.76
CA LEU A 138 3.57 7.98 -10.14
C LEU A 138 4.68 8.68 -10.92
N ALA A 139 4.80 8.36 -12.19
CA ALA A 139 5.58 9.17 -13.12
C ALA A 139 4.92 10.54 -13.31
N PRO A 140 5.68 11.63 -13.49
CA PRO A 140 5.14 12.99 -13.65
C PRO A 140 4.02 13.09 -14.68
N ARG A 141 4.15 12.41 -15.82
CA ARG A 141 3.13 12.38 -16.88
C ARG A 141 1.82 11.69 -16.45
N GLU A 142 1.90 10.74 -15.53
CA GLU A 142 0.72 10.04 -15.01
C GLU A 142 -0.02 10.86 -13.97
N GLY A 143 0.71 11.65 -13.16
CA GLY A 143 0.16 12.48 -12.10
C GLY A 143 -0.93 13.42 -12.57
N ALA A 144 -0.71 14.14 -13.65
CA ALA A 144 -1.69 15.06 -14.23
C ALA A 144 -2.98 14.34 -14.68
N SER A 145 -2.85 13.15 -15.26
CA SER A 145 -4.00 12.34 -15.67
C SER A 145 -4.77 11.78 -14.47
N VAL A 146 -4.06 11.41 -13.40
CA VAL A 146 -4.66 10.90 -12.18
C VAL A 146 -5.46 11.98 -11.47
N ILE A 147 -4.89 13.16 -11.24
CA ILE A 147 -5.61 14.27 -10.58
C ILE A 147 -6.79 14.77 -11.42
N ALA A 148 -6.67 14.79 -12.75
CA ALA A 148 -7.78 15.15 -13.64
C ALA A 148 -8.94 14.17 -13.51
N ARG A 149 -8.67 12.87 -13.35
CA ARG A 149 -9.69 11.85 -13.09
C ARG A 149 -10.32 12.03 -11.71
N MET A 150 -9.52 12.24 -10.65
CA MET A 150 -10.02 12.51 -9.30
C MET A 150 -10.97 13.71 -9.27
N LEU A 151 -10.63 14.80 -9.96
CA LEU A 151 -11.48 15.97 -10.10
C LEU A 151 -12.79 15.64 -10.84
N MET A 152 -12.74 14.83 -11.89
CA MET A 152 -13.91 14.38 -12.63
C MET A 152 -14.83 13.52 -11.76
N ASP A 153 -14.28 12.63 -10.95
CA ASP A 153 -15.03 11.80 -9.99
C ASP A 153 -15.73 12.66 -8.92
N CYS A 154 -15.16 13.83 -8.60
CA CYS A 154 -15.80 14.86 -7.75
C CYS A 154 -16.78 15.78 -8.52
N GLY A 155 -17.15 15.46 -9.75
CA GLY A 155 -18.08 16.25 -10.58
C GLY A 155 -17.47 17.54 -11.14
N LYS A 156 -16.14 17.66 -11.18
CA LYS A 156 -15.42 18.81 -11.72
C LYS A 156 -14.89 18.52 -13.12
N ARG A 157 -14.95 19.53 -13.98
CA ARG A 157 -14.46 19.46 -15.36
C ARG A 157 -13.26 20.39 -15.52
N VAL A 158 -12.11 19.85 -15.84
CA VAL A 158 -10.88 20.63 -16.08
C VAL A 158 -10.93 21.21 -17.49
N GLU A 159 -10.81 22.54 -17.59
CA GLU A 159 -10.76 23.26 -18.86
C GLU A 159 -9.43 22.98 -19.61
N PRO A 160 -9.37 23.09 -20.95
CA PRO A 160 -8.17 22.75 -21.71
C PRO A 160 -6.91 23.51 -21.28
N GLU A 161 -7.02 24.81 -21.01
CA GLU A 161 -5.89 25.62 -20.54
C GLU A 161 -5.46 25.24 -19.11
N ALA A 162 -6.42 24.89 -18.24
CA ALA A 162 -6.15 24.39 -16.90
C ALA A 162 -5.44 23.05 -16.95
N ARG A 163 -5.81 22.19 -17.90
CA ARG A 163 -5.15 20.89 -18.10
C ARG A 163 -3.70 21.03 -18.52
N ALA A 164 -3.42 21.88 -19.51
CA ALA A 164 -2.05 22.15 -19.94
C ALA A 164 -1.18 22.69 -18.80
N TYR A 165 -1.74 23.62 -18.00
CA TYR A 165 -1.07 24.14 -16.83
C TYR A 165 -0.79 23.06 -15.75
N MET A 166 -1.75 22.18 -15.49
CA MET A 166 -1.53 21.05 -14.57
C MET A 166 -0.42 20.11 -15.06
N GLU A 167 -0.41 19.81 -16.37
CA GLU A 167 0.62 18.95 -16.97
C GLU A 167 2.02 19.57 -16.85
N GLU A 168 2.13 20.90 -17.03
CA GLU A 168 3.39 21.64 -16.85
C GLU A 168 3.86 21.61 -15.38
N VAL A 169 2.98 21.98 -14.46
CA VAL A 169 3.32 22.06 -13.02
C VAL A 169 3.65 20.69 -12.44
N ILE A 170 2.79 19.71 -12.65
CA ILE A 170 2.99 18.35 -12.11
C ILE A 170 4.17 17.68 -12.80
N GLY A 171 4.40 17.98 -14.08
CA GLY A 171 5.55 17.50 -14.83
C GLY A 171 6.90 17.97 -14.31
N SER A 172 6.92 19.06 -13.51
CA SER A 172 8.12 19.58 -12.86
C SER A 172 8.42 18.94 -11.50
N TRP A 173 7.51 18.12 -10.96
CA TRP A 173 7.70 17.47 -9.67
C TRP A 173 8.61 16.24 -9.79
N GLU A 174 9.49 16.03 -8.81
CA GLU A 174 10.41 14.88 -8.81
C GLU A 174 9.72 13.58 -8.40
N THR A 175 8.82 13.67 -7.42
CA THR A 175 8.11 12.52 -6.86
C THR A 175 6.64 12.84 -6.67
N ILE A 176 5.78 11.89 -7.05
CA ILE A 176 4.33 12.06 -7.01
C ILE A 176 3.71 10.85 -6.32
N SER A 177 3.19 11.06 -5.11
CA SER A 177 2.39 10.05 -4.43
C SER A 177 0.89 10.29 -4.67
N ARG A 178 0.10 9.21 -4.68
CA ARG A 178 -1.36 9.33 -4.81
C ARG A 178 -2.02 10.10 -3.68
N PRO A 179 -1.65 9.90 -2.39
CA PRO A 179 -2.19 10.68 -1.27
C PRO A 179 -1.92 12.17 -1.42
N PHE A 180 -0.75 12.55 -1.93
CA PHE A 180 -0.44 13.95 -2.20
C PHE A 180 -1.36 14.52 -3.28
N LEU A 181 -1.58 13.81 -4.38
CA LEU A 181 -2.52 14.23 -5.41
C LEU A 181 -3.97 14.33 -4.88
N GLN A 182 -4.35 13.43 -3.96
CA GLN A 182 -5.67 13.50 -3.33
C GLN A 182 -5.81 14.80 -2.52
N THR A 183 -4.81 15.14 -1.72
CA THR A 183 -4.80 16.41 -0.95
C THR A 183 -4.91 17.63 -1.87
N GLU A 184 -4.19 17.64 -3.00
CA GLU A 184 -4.27 18.71 -3.99
C GLU A 184 -5.66 18.75 -4.67
N CYS A 185 -6.23 17.58 -5.00
CA CYS A 185 -7.57 17.47 -5.54
C CYS A 185 -8.60 18.05 -4.58
N ASP A 186 -8.58 17.64 -3.31
CA ASP A 186 -9.50 18.09 -2.28
C ASP A 186 -9.45 19.63 -2.10
N LYS A 187 -8.23 20.17 -2.11
CA LYS A 187 -8.00 21.63 -2.07
C LYS A 187 -8.65 22.33 -3.27
N ILE A 188 -8.43 21.83 -4.48
CA ILE A 188 -9.03 22.39 -5.71
C ILE A 188 -10.55 22.31 -5.65
N VAL A 189 -11.11 21.17 -5.24
CA VAL A 189 -12.55 20.97 -5.11
C VAL A 189 -13.15 21.94 -4.12
N LEU A 190 -12.53 22.12 -2.95
CA LEU A 190 -12.97 23.08 -1.92
C LEU A 190 -12.97 24.51 -2.46
N MET A 191 -11.92 24.91 -3.17
CA MET A 191 -11.82 26.26 -3.74
C MET A 191 -12.76 26.51 -4.91
N ALA A 192 -13.07 25.47 -5.69
CA ALA A 192 -14.06 25.56 -6.76
C ALA A 192 -15.49 25.77 -6.21
N GLY A 193 -15.79 25.26 -5.01
CA GLY A 193 -17.11 25.30 -4.42
C GLY A 193 -18.15 24.69 -5.36
N ASN A 194 -19.21 25.41 -5.66
CA ASN A 194 -20.29 24.94 -6.54
C ASN A 194 -19.98 25.03 -8.04
N ARG A 195 -18.82 25.57 -8.43
CA ARG A 195 -18.42 25.62 -9.84
C ARG A 195 -18.06 24.23 -10.34
N THR A 196 -18.56 23.88 -11.51
CA THR A 196 -18.22 22.62 -12.17
C THR A 196 -16.94 22.73 -13.00
N GLY A 197 -16.64 23.93 -13.55
CA GLY A 197 -15.45 24.20 -14.35
C GLY A 197 -14.22 24.57 -13.49
N ILE A 198 -13.09 23.94 -13.77
CA ILE A 198 -11.79 24.27 -13.18
C ILE A 198 -10.99 25.04 -14.25
N SER A 199 -10.83 26.33 -14.03
CA SER A 199 -10.03 27.20 -14.90
C SER A 199 -8.56 27.28 -14.48
N LYS A 200 -7.69 27.68 -15.40
CA LYS A 200 -6.27 27.94 -15.13
C LYS A 200 -6.10 28.92 -13.95
N LYS A 201 -6.88 30.01 -13.95
CA LYS A 201 -6.82 31.02 -12.88
C LYS A 201 -7.16 30.44 -11.49
N LEU A 202 -8.07 29.48 -11.42
CA LEU A 202 -8.39 28.79 -10.15
C LEU A 202 -7.18 27.96 -9.69
N LEU A 203 -6.52 27.24 -10.59
CA LEU A 203 -5.35 26.44 -10.28
C LEU A 203 -4.14 27.28 -9.83
N GLU A 204 -3.92 28.42 -10.49
CA GLU A 204 -2.90 29.38 -10.10
C GLU A 204 -3.16 29.93 -8.70
N TYR A 205 -4.43 30.23 -8.38
CA TYR A 205 -4.83 30.71 -7.05
C TYR A 205 -4.75 29.59 -5.99
N ALA A 206 -5.02 28.34 -6.36
CA ALA A 206 -4.88 27.18 -5.48
C ALA A 206 -3.41 26.89 -5.09
N CYS A 207 -2.45 27.67 -5.59
CA CYS A 207 -1.03 27.51 -5.30
C CYS A 207 -0.49 26.09 -5.55
N LEU A 208 -0.88 25.43 -6.62
CA LEU A 208 -0.21 24.22 -7.09
C LEU A 208 1.31 24.44 -7.32
N LEU A 209 1.74 25.72 -7.37
CA LEU A 209 3.11 26.14 -7.62
C LEU A 209 4.05 26.04 -6.40
N TYR A 210 3.53 25.93 -5.17
CA TYR A 210 4.34 26.08 -3.97
C TYR A 210 4.71 24.78 -3.25
N THR A 211 4.23 23.65 -3.71
CA THR A 211 4.50 22.38 -3.05
C THR A 211 5.29 21.42 -3.93
N SER A 212 6.49 21.83 -4.36
CA SER A 212 7.53 20.82 -4.58
C SER A 212 7.83 20.23 -3.20
N PRO A 213 7.62 18.94 -2.96
CA PRO A 213 8.05 18.31 -1.74
C PRO A 213 9.57 18.49 -1.66
N SER A 214 10.02 19.35 -0.73
CA SER A 214 11.45 19.50 -0.47
C SER A 214 11.98 18.16 -0.01
N PRO A 215 13.01 17.60 -0.64
CA PRO A 215 13.61 16.35 -0.17
C PRO A 215 14.17 16.59 1.24
N ARG A 216 13.65 15.85 2.21
CA ARG A 216 14.27 15.65 3.52
C ARG A 216 14.78 14.23 3.62
#